data_b23513f51a4e67e7e92ae40087214e73
#
_entry.id   b23513f51a4e67e7e92ae40087214e73
#
_cell.length_a   1.000
_cell.length_b   1.000
_cell.length_c   1.000
_cell.angle_alpha   90.00
_cell.angle_beta   90.00
_cell.angle_gamma   90.00
#
_symmetry.space_group_name_H-M   'P 1'
#
loop_
_entity.id
_entity.type
_entity.pdbx_description
1 polymer ?
#
loop_
_entity_poly.entity_id
_entity_poly.type
_entity_poly.pdbx_seq_one_letter_code
_entity_poly.pdbx_strand_id
1 'polypeptide(L)' 'MTLFELVKQTIQVLDAAEHYGLQVNHSGMCRCPFHEDRHPSMKLNERYFYCFGCGATGDVIDLVARLFGLSSFEAAQKLA' A
#
# COMPACT_ATOMS: atom_id res chain seq x y z
N MET A 1 -12.28 -17.46 -8.42
CA MET A 1 -11.41 -16.36 -7.97
C MET A 1 -12.04 -15.67 -6.77
N THR A 2 -11.26 -15.47 -5.71
CA THR A 2 -11.76 -14.77 -4.53
C THR A 2 -11.68 -13.26 -4.73
N LEU A 3 -12.39 -12.51 -3.88
CA LEU A 3 -12.30 -11.04 -3.88
C LEU A 3 -10.86 -10.58 -3.69
N PHE A 4 -10.10 -11.22 -2.79
CA PHE A 4 -8.70 -10.88 -2.54
C PHE A 4 -7.84 -11.05 -3.80
N GLU A 5 -7.99 -12.17 -4.49
CA GLU A 5 -7.25 -12.44 -5.72
C GLU A 5 -7.58 -11.43 -6.81
N LEU A 6 -8.88 -11.12 -6.97
CA LEU A 6 -9.32 -10.15 -7.96
C LEU A 6 -8.71 -8.77 -7.71
N VAL A 7 -8.76 -8.29 -6.48
CA VAL A 7 -8.22 -6.99 -6.11
C VAL A 7 -6.70 -6.94 -6.33
N LYS A 8 -6.00 -7.98 -5.90
CA LYS A 8 -4.54 -8.04 -6.07
C LYS A 8 -4.11 -8.05 -7.54
N GLN A 9 -4.91 -8.64 -8.40
CA GLN A 9 -4.59 -8.72 -9.84
C GLN A 9 -4.95 -7.45 -10.59
N THR A 10 -5.96 -6.70 -10.14
CA THR A 10 -6.48 -5.56 -10.88
C THR A 10 -5.97 -4.22 -10.38
N ILE A 11 -5.57 -4.13 -9.10
CA ILE A 11 -5.16 -2.87 -8.49
C ILE A 11 -3.71 -2.95 -8.05
N GLN A 12 -2.88 -2.08 -8.61
CA GLN A 12 -1.47 -2.00 -8.24
C GLN A 12 -1.29 -1.21 -6.95
N VAL A 13 -0.30 -1.59 -6.17
CA VAL A 13 0.05 -0.91 -4.92
C VAL A 13 0.33 0.58 -5.16
N LEU A 14 1.08 0.89 -6.21
CA LEU A 14 1.42 2.27 -6.56
C LEU A 14 0.17 3.11 -6.82
N ASP A 15 -0.77 2.57 -7.60
CA ASP A 15 -2.01 3.28 -7.94
C ASP A 15 -2.87 3.52 -6.70
N ALA A 16 -2.99 2.52 -5.83
CA ALA A 16 -3.74 2.67 -4.59
C ALA A 16 -3.10 3.71 -3.67
N ALA A 17 -1.78 3.69 -3.55
CA ALA A 17 -1.04 4.65 -2.74
C ALA A 17 -1.31 6.09 -3.20
N GLU A 18 -1.20 6.34 -4.49
CA GLU A 18 -1.46 7.67 -5.06
C GLU A 18 -2.93 8.08 -4.87
N HIS A 19 -3.84 7.15 -5.08
CA HIS A 19 -5.28 7.40 -4.92
C HIS A 19 -5.62 7.83 -3.49
N TYR A 20 -4.96 7.26 -2.50
CA TYR A 20 -5.20 7.57 -1.09
C TYR A 20 -4.26 8.64 -0.54
N GLY A 21 -3.60 9.38 -1.39
CA GLY A 21 -2.89 10.60 -1.01
C GLY A 21 -1.43 10.45 -0.63
N LEU A 22 -0.83 9.28 -0.83
CA LEU A 22 0.60 9.13 -0.60
C LEU A 22 1.36 9.82 -1.74
N GLN A 23 2.33 10.66 -1.38
CA GLN A 23 3.13 11.38 -2.37
C GLN A 23 4.30 10.53 -2.79
N VAL A 24 4.17 9.92 -3.95
CA VAL A 24 5.16 8.99 -4.50
C VAL A 24 6.06 9.75 -5.46
N ASN A 25 7.38 9.66 -5.25
CA ASN A 25 8.33 10.31 -6.15
C ASN A 25 8.55 9.48 -7.41
N HIS A 26 9.35 10.01 -8.34
CA HIS A 26 9.60 9.34 -9.63
C HIS A 26 10.35 8.01 -9.48
N SER A 27 10.96 7.76 -8.35
CA SER A 27 11.64 6.48 -8.06
C SER A 27 10.71 5.43 -7.43
N GLY A 28 9.43 5.76 -7.23
CA GLY A 28 8.49 4.85 -6.60
C GLY A 28 8.61 4.80 -5.09
N MET A 29 9.19 5.84 -4.49
CA MET A 29 9.39 5.92 -3.05
C MET A 29 8.46 6.96 -2.43
N CYS A 30 8.05 6.73 -1.20
CA CYS A 30 7.28 7.70 -0.43
C CYS A 30 7.68 7.66 1.04
N ARG A 31 7.25 8.66 1.79
CA ARG A 31 7.38 8.60 3.25
C ARG A 31 6.46 7.51 3.77
N CYS A 32 6.97 6.68 4.68
CA CYS A 32 6.19 5.59 5.23
C CYS A 32 5.10 6.15 6.16
N PRO A 33 3.82 5.81 5.93
CA PRO A 33 2.73 6.29 6.79
C PRO A 33 2.59 5.52 8.10
N PHE A 34 3.40 4.48 8.29
CA PHE A 34 3.29 3.56 9.44
C PHE A 34 4.28 3.85 10.56
N HIS A 35 5.16 4.83 10.36
CA HIS A 35 6.05 5.34 11.40
C HIS A 35 6.38 6.79 11.10
N GLU A 36 6.95 7.50 12.06
CA GLU A 36 7.39 8.87 11.82
C GLU A 36 8.59 8.86 10.89
N ASP A 37 8.45 9.47 9.72
CA ASP A 37 9.42 9.36 8.64
C ASP A 37 9.69 10.74 8.04
N ARG A 38 10.96 11.14 7.97
CA ARG A 38 11.37 12.43 7.41
C ARG A 38 11.86 12.31 5.98
N HIS A 39 12.14 11.09 5.55
CA HIS A 39 12.70 10.80 4.23
C HIS A 39 11.89 9.70 3.56
N PRO A 40 11.80 9.70 2.22
CA PRO A 40 11.16 8.58 1.54
C PRO A 40 11.92 7.29 1.83
N SER A 41 11.30 6.41 2.61
CA SER A 41 11.90 5.13 2.98
C SER A 41 11.04 3.93 2.59
N MET A 42 9.83 4.15 2.07
CA MET A 42 8.97 3.07 1.63
C MET A 42 8.97 2.95 0.11
N LYS A 43 9.33 1.78 -0.39
CA LYS A 43 9.31 1.46 -1.83
C LYS A 43 7.95 0.88 -2.19
N LEU A 44 7.34 1.40 -3.24
CA LEU A 44 6.08 0.91 -3.78
C LEU A 44 6.35 0.22 -5.12
N ASN A 45 6.01 -1.05 -5.19
CA ASN A 45 6.08 -1.84 -6.42
C ASN A 45 4.67 -2.10 -6.93
N GLU A 46 4.54 -2.81 -8.04
CA GLU A 46 3.23 -3.12 -8.58
C GLU A 46 2.41 -4.00 -7.64
N ARG A 47 3.06 -4.95 -6.98
CA ARG A 47 2.39 -6.00 -6.21
C ARG A 47 2.60 -5.91 -4.70
N TYR A 48 3.60 -5.15 -4.24
CA TYR A 48 3.90 -5.06 -2.82
C TYR A 48 4.55 -3.73 -2.47
N PHE A 49 4.57 -3.43 -1.19
CA PHE A 49 5.32 -2.31 -0.63
C PHE A 49 6.32 -2.84 0.39
N TYR A 50 7.40 -2.10 0.59
CA TYR A 50 8.39 -2.40 1.63
C TYR A 50 8.98 -1.11 2.17
N CYS A 51 8.97 -0.97 3.50
CA CYS A 51 9.60 0.16 4.17
C CYS A 51 10.96 -0.23 4.70
N PHE A 52 12.00 0.41 4.22
CA PHE A 52 13.36 0.15 4.67
C PHE A 52 13.62 0.73 6.08
N GLY A 53 12.77 1.65 6.55
CA GLY A 53 12.90 2.24 7.86
C GLY A 53 12.33 1.40 9.00
N CYS A 54 11.15 0.79 8.78
CA CYS A 54 10.48 0.04 9.85
C CYS A 54 10.19 -1.42 9.48
N GLY A 55 10.50 -1.84 8.26
CA GLY A 55 10.27 -3.22 7.83
C GLY A 55 8.82 -3.55 7.46
N ALA A 56 7.92 -2.57 7.44
CA ALA A 56 6.54 -2.81 7.05
C ALA A 56 6.48 -3.28 5.59
N THR A 57 5.74 -4.35 5.33
CA THR A 57 5.61 -4.91 3.99
C THR A 57 4.25 -5.57 3.82
N GLY A 58 3.81 -5.71 2.58
CA GLY A 58 2.57 -6.38 2.27
C GLY A 58 2.11 -6.07 0.84
N ASP A 59 0.91 -6.53 0.52
CA ASP A 59 0.28 -6.28 -0.78
C ASP A 59 -0.64 -5.04 -0.72
N VAL A 60 -1.42 -4.80 -1.78
CA VAL A 60 -2.32 -3.65 -1.84
C VAL A 60 -3.39 -3.70 -0.75
N ILE A 61 -3.85 -4.90 -0.39
CA ILE A 61 -4.86 -5.07 0.66
C ILE A 61 -4.25 -4.71 2.02
N ASP A 62 -3.03 -5.19 2.29
CA ASP A 62 -2.32 -4.87 3.53
C ASP A 62 -2.08 -3.36 3.66
N LEU A 63 -1.74 -2.70 2.55
CA LEU A 63 -1.53 -1.26 2.55
C LEU A 63 -2.79 -0.52 3.00
N VAL A 64 -3.92 -0.82 2.38
CA VAL A 64 -5.19 -0.14 2.67
C VAL A 64 -5.69 -0.50 4.08
N ALA A 65 -5.55 -1.76 4.48
CA ALA A 65 -5.93 -2.18 5.82
C ALA A 65 -5.17 -1.39 6.88
N ARG A 66 -3.88 -1.21 6.72
CA ARG A 66 -3.07 -0.47 7.69
C ARG A 66 -3.32 1.03 7.64
N LEU A 67 -3.53 1.59 6.45
CA LEU A 67 -3.80 3.04 6.31
C LEU A 67 -5.08 3.46 7.02
N PHE A 68 -6.11 2.63 6.98
CA PHE A 68 -7.43 3.00 7.47
C PHE A 68 -7.87 2.20 8.71
N GLY A 69 -7.03 1.33 9.23
CA GLY A 69 -7.37 0.53 10.41
C GLY A 69 -8.48 -0.49 10.12
N LEU A 70 -8.45 -1.10 8.95
CA LEU A 70 -9.48 -2.04 8.50
C LEU A 70 -8.98 -3.47 8.59
N SER A 71 -9.94 -4.41 8.60
CA SER A 71 -9.62 -5.82 8.39
C SER A 71 -9.24 -6.02 6.91
N SER A 72 -8.62 -7.16 6.60
CA SER A 72 -8.27 -7.48 5.21
C SER A 72 -9.51 -7.52 4.32
N PHE A 73 -10.61 -8.08 4.81
CA PHE A 73 -11.85 -8.15 4.04
C PHE A 73 -12.42 -6.76 3.77
N GLU A 74 -12.46 -5.91 4.79
CA GLU A 74 -12.92 -4.53 4.63
C GLU A 74 -12.06 -3.73 3.65
N ALA A 75 -10.73 -3.92 3.73
CA ALA A 75 -9.81 -3.28 2.80
C ALA A 75 -10.04 -3.75 1.37
N ALA A 76 -10.25 -5.05 1.17
CA ALA A 76 -10.54 -5.60 -0.16
C ALA A 76 -11.85 -5.05 -0.71
N GLN A 77 -12.88 -4.92 0.12
CA GLN A 77 -14.15 -4.32 -0.29
C GLN A 77 -13.99 -2.86 -0.68
N LYS A 78 -13.19 -2.10 0.05
CA LYS A 78 -12.93 -0.70 -0.24
C LYS A 78 -12.23 -0.52 -1.58
N LEU A 79 -11.33 -1.44 -1.93
CA LEU A 79 -10.58 -1.40 -3.18
C LEU A 79 -11.39 -1.91 -4.38
N ALA A 80 -12.36 -2.75 -4.15
CA ALA A 80 -13.16 -3.36 -5.20
C ALA A 80 -14.05 -2.34 -5.94
#